data_730f2a69441e94110b1a8c501a651167
#
_entry.id   730f2a69441e94110b1a8c501a651167
#
_cell.length_a   1.000
_cell.length_b   1.000
_cell.length_c   1.000
_cell.angle_alpha   90.00
_cell.angle_beta   90.00
_cell.angle_gamma   90.00
#
_symmetry.space_group_name_H-M   'P 1'
#
loop_
_entity.id
_entity.type
_entity.pdbx_description
1 polymer ?
#
loop_
_entity_poly.entity_id
_entity_poly.type
_entity_poly.pdbx_seq_one_letter_code
_entity_poly.pdbx_strand_id
1 'polypeptide(L)'
;MCEENNTMTTQTGKQSIAFEKPPWIISSGCVAGTKEAEGPIGHEIDLVGEDDNFGCDIWEEAESTLQKEALTIALGKAGLKAEELRYLFAGDLLGQSMATSFGLQQFDVPLFGLYGACSTAGESLALAAMTVSAGYANLAGAVTSSHFASAEKQFRFPLEYANQRPLCTTWTVTGAGAFVLGRDRYTTENRDKNGLEREGYSERKMIGKKVAYDQKGEGIEKVKEQQKECKGEACCDVCITGITPGKIVDYGVRDSMNMGAAMAPAAAACIATHLEDFSRSSSYYDKIITGDLGAVGREILIELLQQKNIDIGSCHADCGLEIFDNERQGTGSGGSGCGCAAVTMSAHFLPMMRRGELKRVLFVPTGALLSKISFNEGENVPGIAHAVVLEAVEKS
;
A
#
# COMPACT_ATOMS: atom_id res chain seq x y z
N MET A 1 -22.03 44.42 3.93
CA MET A 1 -20.74 43.93 4.43
C MET A 1 -20.69 42.45 4.09
N CYS A 2 -19.97 42.11 3.05
CA CYS A 2 -19.71 40.70 2.72
C CYS A 2 -18.70 40.21 3.75
N GLU A 3 -19.10 39.25 4.58
CA GLU A 3 -18.15 38.47 5.37
C GLU A 3 -17.20 37.81 4.38
N GLU A 4 -15.95 38.23 4.41
CA GLU A 4 -14.86 37.46 3.76
C GLU A 4 -14.85 36.11 4.45
N ASN A 5 -15.48 35.12 3.82
CA ASN A 5 -15.24 33.72 4.12
C ASN A 5 -13.76 33.48 3.86
N ASN A 6 -12.99 33.53 4.94
CA ASN A 6 -11.60 33.11 4.95
C ASN A 6 -11.56 31.60 4.68
N THR A 7 -11.79 31.21 3.43
CA THR A 7 -11.59 29.84 2.97
C THR A 7 -10.09 29.60 3.00
N MET A 8 -9.61 29.04 4.12
CA MET A 8 -8.26 28.53 4.16
C MET A 8 -8.12 27.52 3.00
N THR A 9 -7.17 27.77 2.13
CA THR A 9 -6.95 26.90 0.98
C THR A 9 -6.08 25.75 1.44
N THR A 10 -6.52 24.51 1.21
CA THR A 10 -5.73 23.30 1.44
C THR A 10 -4.68 23.07 0.36
N GLN A 11 -4.67 23.90 -0.70
CA GLN A 11 -3.66 23.85 -1.75
C GLN A 11 -2.31 24.33 -1.21
N THR A 12 -1.28 23.53 -1.45
CA THR A 12 0.09 23.80 -0.99
C THR A 12 1.04 23.70 -2.18
N GLY A 13 1.77 24.79 -2.46
CA GLY A 13 2.66 24.86 -3.61
C GLY A 13 1.97 24.64 -4.95
N LYS A 14 2.59 23.85 -5.82
CA LYS A 14 2.14 23.66 -7.22
C LYS A 14 1.13 22.51 -7.39
N GLN A 15 1.24 21.45 -6.58
CA GLN A 15 0.43 20.24 -6.76
C GLN A 15 0.08 19.51 -5.46
N SER A 16 0.58 19.98 -4.32
CA SER A 16 0.36 19.32 -3.02
C SER A 16 -0.90 19.82 -2.33
N ILE A 17 -1.37 19.04 -1.38
CA ILE A 17 -2.51 19.36 -0.51
C ILE A 17 -2.08 19.10 0.93
N ALA A 18 -2.23 20.12 1.80
CA ALA A 18 -2.16 19.95 3.25
C ALA A 18 -3.58 19.84 3.82
N PHE A 19 -3.84 18.84 4.63
CA PHE A 19 -5.15 18.63 5.20
C PHE A 19 -5.32 19.42 6.51
N GLU A 20 -6.27 20.35 6.55
CA GLU A 20 -6.65 21.07 7.79
C GLU A 20 -7.27 20.12 8.83
N LYS A 21 -7.99 19.11 8.33
CA LYS A 21 -8.59 18.04 9.13
C LYS A 21 -7.99 16.71 8.66
N PRO A 22 -6.80 16.35 9.17
CA PRO A 22 -6.13 15.13 8.75
C PRO A 22 -6.99 13.90 9.05
N PRO A 23 -7.26 13.04 8.06
CA PRO A 23 -7.93 11.78 8.33
C PRO A 23 -7.00 10.83 9.07
N TRP A 24 -7.58 10.00 9.92
CA TRP A 24 -6.90 9.02 10.74
C TRP A 24 -6.89 7.64 10.07
N ILE A 25 -5.78 6.92 10.15
CA ILE A 25 -5.76 5.50 9.79
C ILE A 25 -6.29 4.71 10.98
N ILE A 26 -7.57 4.37 10.92
CA ILE A 26 -8.29 3.66 11.98
C ILE A 26 -7.72 2.25 12.14
N SER A 27 -7.57 1.54 11.02
CA SER A 27 -7.05 0.18 10.99
C SER A 27 -6.40 -0.11 9.65
N SER A 28 -5.65 -1.22 9.62
CA SER A 28 -5.14 -1.82 8.40
C SER A 28 -5.15 -3.34 8.52
N GLY A 29 -5.22 -4.00 7.38
CA GLY A 29 -5.11 -5.45 7.27
C GLY A 29 -4.25 -5.82 6.06
N CYS A 30 -3.49 -6.89 6.16
CA CYS A 30 -2.68 -7.40 5.06
C CYS A 30 -2.69 -8.92 4.99
N VAL A 31 -2.60 -9.39 3.75
CA VAL A 31 -2.57 -10.82 3.41
C VAL A 31 -1.45 -11.02 2.41
N ALA A 32 -0.70 -12.11 2.51
CA ALA A 32 0.35 -12.40 1.55
C ALA A 32 0.53 -13.91 1.29
N GLY A 33 1.28 -14.22 0.25
CA GLY A 33 1.62 -15.57 -0.15
C GLY A 33 2.75 -16.18 0.67
N THR A 34 3.08 -17.42 0.32
CA THR A 34 4.10 -18.23 1.02
C THR A 34 5.50 -17.64 0.88
N LYS A 35 5.82 -17.08 -0.28
CA LYS A 35 7.14 -16.50 -0.54
C LYS A 35 7.39 -15.23 0.29
N GLU A 36 6.39 -14.39 0.44
CA GLU A 36 6.43 -13.19 1.27
C GLU A 36 6.56 -13.53 2.76
N ALA A 37 5.93 -14.62 3.19
CA ALA A 37 6.04 -15.12 4.57
C ALA A 37 7.45 -15.58 4.95
N GLU A 38 8.25 -16.03 3.98
CA GLU A 38 9.65 -16.40 4.17
C GLU A 38 10.60 -15.20 4.23
N GLY A 39 10.11 -14.00 3.91
CA GLY A 39 10.88 -12.77 3.91
C GLY A 39 11.10 -12.18 5.31
N PRO A 40 11.91 -11.11 5.40
CA PRO A 40 12.28 -10.51 6.69
C PRO A 40 11.08 -10.08 7.54
N ILE A 41 10.03 -9.55 6.92
CA ILE A 41 8.81 -9.06 7.60
C ILE A 41 7.66 -10.09 7.58
N GLY A 42 7.90 -11.31 7.13
CA GLY A 42 6.86 -12.33 6.98
C GLY A 42 6.08 -12.61 8.27
N HIS A 43 6.75 -12.55 9.41
CA HIS A 43 6.15 -12.75 10.74
C HIS A 43 5.24 -11.60 11.20
N GLU A 44 5.23 -10.46 10.52
CA GLU A 44 4.41 -9.29 10.80
C GLU A 44 3.12 -9.26 9.95
N ILE A 45 2.98 -10.16 8.96
CA ILE A 45 1.82 -10.24 8.08
C ILE A 45 0.63 -10.83 8.84
N ASP A 46 -0.55 -10.23 8.68
CA ASP A 46 -1.76 -10.63 9.42
C ASP A 46 -2.27 -12.02 9.04
N LEU A 47 -2.25 -12.35 7.75
CA LEU A 47 -2.68 -13.63 7.22
C LEU A 47 -1.77 -14.07 6.08
N VAL A 48 -1.29 -15.29 6.16
CA VAL A 48 -0.48 -15.94 5.11
C VAL A 48 -1.26 -17.12 4.55
N GLY A 49 -1.31 -17.24 3.21
CA GLY A 49 -1.90 -18.39 2.53
C GLY A 49 -1.09 -19.67 2.76
N GLU A 50 -1.73 -20.83 2.74
CA GLU A 50 -1.03 -22.12 2.71
C GLU A 50 -0.30 -22.35 1.38
N ASP A 51 -0.88 -21.80 0.32
CA ASP A 51 -0.32 -21.73 -1.02
C ASP A 51 -0.66 -20.37 -1.66
N ASP A 52 -0.11 -20.10 -2.82
CA ASP A 52 -0.35 -18.86 -3.55
C ASP A 52 -1.68 -18.84 -4.32
N ASN A 53 -2.40 -19.99 -4.36
CA ASN A 53 -3.73 -20.08 -4.98
C ASN A 53 -4.87 -19.72 -4.02
N PHE A 54 -4.63 -19.67 -2.71
CA PHE A 54 -5.64 -19.37 -1.69
C PHE A 54 -6.91 -20.22 -1.82
N GLY A 55 -6.71 -21.50 -2.21
CA GLY A 55 -7.80 -22.46 -2.42
C GLY A 55 -8.67 -22.19 -3.65
N CYS A 56 -8.22 -21.35 -4.59
CA CYS A 56 -8.88 -21.02 -5.85
C CYS A 56 -8.30 -21.84 -7.01
N ASP A 57 -9.08 -22.01 -8.09
CA ASP A 57 -8.66 -22.75 -9.27
C ASP A 57 -7.79 -21.90 -10.22
N ILE A 58 -7.93 -20.57 -10.17
CA ILE A 58 -7.20 -19.63 -11.03
C ILE A 58 -6.58 -18.49 -10.21
N TRP A 59 -5.47 -17.97 -10.68
CA TRP A 59 -4.68 -16.93 -9.98
C TRP A 59 -5.41 -15.60 -9.82
N GLU A 60 -6.28 -15.25 -10.76
CA GLU A 60 -7.10 -14.04 -10.71
C GLU A 60 -8.16 -14.10 -9.58
N GLU A 61 -8.71 -15.30 -9.30
CA GLU A 61 -9.57 -15.51 -8.13
C GLU A 61 -8.77 -15.48 -6.82
N ALA A 62 -7.55 -16.03 -6.83
CA ALA A 62 -6.65 -15.94 -5.69
C ALA A 62 -6.37 -14.48 -5.35
N GLU A 63 -6.08 -13.63 -6.34
CA GLU A 63 -5.87 -12.19 -6.11
C GLU A 63 -7.13 -11.49 -5.60
N SER A 64 -8.30 -11.84 -6.11
CA SER A 64 -9.59 -11.35 -5.59
C SER A 64 -9.79 -11.73 -4.12
N THR A 65 -9.40 -12.96 -3.74
CA THR A 65 -9.46 -13.43 -2.36
C THR A 65 -8.51 -12.65 -1.45
N LEU A 66 -7.31 -12.30 -1.91
CA LEU A 66 -6.38 -11.46 -1.16
C LEU A 66 -7.02 -10.11 -0.76
N GLN A 67 -7.65 -9.41 -1.69
CA GLN A 67 -8.31 -8.12 -1.42
C GLN A 67 -9.45 -8.26 -0.42
N LYS A 68 -10.29 -9.29 -0.63
CA LYS A 68 -11.40 -9.60 0.26
C LYS A 68 -10.93 -9.82 1.70
N GLU A 69 -9.93 -10.68 1.89
CA GLU A 69 -9.43 -11.01 3.22
C GLU A 69 -8.72 -9.81 3.87
N ALA A 70 -7.93 -9.02 3.12
CA ALA A 70 -7.28 -7.83 3.64
C ALA A 70 -8.30 -6.81 4.17
N LEU A 71 -9.38 -6.53 3.42
CA LEU A 71 -10.44 -5.62 3.88
C LEU A 71 -11.21 -6.21 5.07
N THR A 72 -11.51 -7.51 5.05
CA THR A 72 -12.16 -8.20 6.18
C THR A 72 -11.34 -8.07 7.47
N ILE A 73 -10.02 -8.26 7.39
CA ILE A 73 -9.11 -8.09 8.54
C ILE A 73 -9.10 -6.64 9.01
N ALA A 74 -8.99 -5.68 8.10
CA ALA A 74 -8.98 -4.26 8.45
C ALA A 74 -10.28 -3.84 9.18
N LEU A 75 -11.43 -4.24 8.65
CA LEU A 75 -12.73 -4.00 9.29
C LEU A 75 -12.84 -4.70 10.64
N GLY A 76 -12.41 -5.97 10.72
CA GLY A 76 -12.43 -6.73 11.95
C GLY A 76 -11.58 -6.12 13.07
N LYS A 77 -10.37 -5.64 12.75
CA LYS A 77 -9.50 -4.94 13.71
C LYS A 77 -10.13 -3.65 14.25
N ALA A 78 -10.87 -2.93 13.40
CA ALA A 78 -11.60 -1.74 13.81
C ALA A 78 -12.93 -2.08 14.49
N GLY A 79 -13.44 -3.30 14.34
CA GLY A 79 -14.78 -3.71 14.75
C GLY A 79 -15.87 -2.96 13.99
N LEU A 80 -15.60 -2.67 12.72
CA LEU A 80 -16.52 -2.00 11.80
C LEU A 80 -17.21 -3.03 10.92
N LYS A 81 -18.39 -2.67 10.43
CA LYS A 81 -19.07 -3.38 9.34
C LYS A 81 -18.80 -2.69 8.02
N ALA A 82 -18.92 -3.43 6.91
CA ALA A 82 -18.70 -2.86 5.58
C ALA A 82 -19.64 -1.69 5.25
N GLU A 83 -20.89 -1.77 5.73
CA GLU A 83 -21.95 -0.77 5.52
C GLU A 83 -21.60 0.60 6.13
N GLU A 84 -20.65 0.66 7.05
CA GLU A 84 -20.19 1.91 7.67
C GLU A 84 -19.21 2.67 6.76
N LEU A 85 -18.57 1.96 5.80
CA LEU A 85 -17.75 2.58 4.77
C LEU A 85 -18.64 3.26 3.74
N ARG A 86 -18.38 4.55 3.49
CA ARG A 86 -19.13 5.27 2.46
C ARG A 86 -18.62 4.98 1.06
N TYR A 87 -17.29 4.81 0.92
CA TYR A 87 -16.62 4.55 -0.35
C TYR A 87 -15.43 3.62 -0.17
N LEU A 88 -15.14 2.86 -1.23
CA LEU A 88 -13.88 2.14 -1.43
C LEU A 88 -13.11 2.77 -2.59
N PHE A 89 -11.82 2.94 -2.41
CA PHE A 89 -10.85 3.31 -3.42
C PHE A 89 -9.90 2.13 -3.58
N ALA A 90 -10.00 1.42 -4.69
CA ALA A 90 -9.28 0.16 -4.79
C ALA A 90 -8.80 -0.14 -6.22
N GLY A 91 -7.75 -0.93 -6.32
CA GLY A 91 -7.21 -1.35 -7.59
C GLY A 91 -6.23 -2.50 -7.48
N ASP A 92 -5.86 -3.01 -8.63
CA ASP A 92 -4.91 -4.09 -8.83
C ASP A 92 -4.09 -3.84 -10.11
N LEU A 93 -3.26 -4.81 -10.52
CA LEU A 93 -2.45 -4.69 -11.74
C LEU A 93 -3.13 -5.25 -12.99
N LEU A 94 -4.31 -5.86 -12.87
CA LEU A 94 -4.96 -6.56 -13.97
C LEU A 94 -5.83 -5.62 -14.81
N GLY A 95 -6.04 -6.01 -16.06
CA GLY A 95 -6.92 -5.27 -16.96
C GLY A 95 -8.33 -5.12 -16.38
N GLN A 96 -8.87 -3.91 -16.45
CA GLN A 96 -10.18 -3.52 -15.95
C GLN A 96 -10.37 -3.74 -14.43
N SER A 97 -9.28 -3.81 -13.65
CA SER A 97 -9.32 -4.03 -12.19
C SER A 97 -10.16 -5.26 -11.84
N MET A 98 -9.86 -6.38 -12.50
CA MET A 98 -10.64 -7.61 -12.39
C MET A 98 -10.61 -8.17 -10.96
N ALA A 99 -9.43 -8.27 -10.36
CA ALA A 99 -9.30 -8.79 -9.00
C ALA A 99 -10.07 -7.94 -7.99
N THR A 100 -10.02 -6.62 -8.13
CA THR A 100 -10.74 -5.67 -7.31
C THR A 100 -12.25 -5.83 -7.42
N SER A 101 -12.76 -5.92 -8.66
CA SER A 101 -14.19 -6.02 -8.90
C SER A 101 -14.80 -7.27 -8.28
N PHE A 102 -14.17 -8.43 -8.47
CA PHE A 102 -14.67 -9.69 -7.93
C PHE A 102 -14.36 -9.85 -6.42
N GLY A 103 -13.26 -9.33 -5.95
CA GLY A 103 -12.87 -9.42 -4.54
C GLY A 103 -13.73 -8.56 -3.61
N LEU A 104 -14.14 -7.39 -4.08
CA LEU A 104 -14.82 -6.41 -3.22
C LEU A 104 -16.35 -6.34 -3.42
N GLN A 105 -16.92 -6.95 -4.47
CA GLN A 105 -18.36 -6.90 -4.75
C GLN A 105 -19.26 -7.34 -3.57
N GLN A 106 -18.79 -8.28 -2.75
CA GLN A 106 -19.57 -8.82 -1.64
C GLN A 106 -19.79 -7.84 -0.48
N PHE A 107 -18.98 -6.77 -0.40
CA PHE A 107 -19.09 -5.77 0.66
C PHE A 107 -20.21 -4.75 0.42
N ASP A 108 -20.74 -4.70 -0.80
CA ASP A 108 -21.84 -3.80 -1.21
C ASP A 108 -21.58 -2.31 -0.90
N VAL A 109 -20.32 -1.88 -1.07
CA VAL A 109 -19.88 -0.50 -0.83
C VAL A 109 -19.56 0.17 -2.16
N PRO A 110 -20.02 1.43 -2.40
CA PRO A 110 -19.67 2.17 -3.62
C PRO A 110 -18.15 2.21 -3.85
N LEU A 111 -17.72 1.82 -5.06
CA LEU A 111 -16.34 1.60 -5.42
C LEU A 111 -15.85 2.62 -6.47
N PHE A 112 -14.69 3.21 -6.21
CA PHE A 112 -13.85 3.86 -7.21
C PHE A 112 -12.72 2.90 -7.59
N GLY A 113 -12.80 2.30 -8.78
CA GLY A 113 -11.73 1.47 -9.35
C GLY A 113 -10.60 2.34 -9.87
N LEU A 114 -9.37 2.08 -9.41
CA LEU A 114 -8.18 2.87 -9.69
C LEU A 114 -7.14 2.06 -10.45
N TYR A 115 -6.36 2.75 -11.28
CA TYR A 115 -5.23 2.13 -11.97
C TYR A 115 -4.07 3.11 -12.15
N GLY A 116 -3.15 3.11 -11.21
CA GLY A 116 -1.85 3.79 -11.26
C GLY A 116 -0.68 2.79 -11.31
N ALA A 117 -0.89 1.60 -11.86
CA ALA A 117 0.03 0.47 -11.76
C ALA A 117 0.42 0.22 -10.28
N CYS A 118 1.70 0.00 -9.97
CA CYS A 118 2.12 -0.23 -8.59
C CYS A 118 1.88 0.96 -7.65
N SER A 119 1.74 2.20 -8.17
CA SER A 119 1.45 3.40 -7.37
C SER A 119 0.01 3.47 -6.85
N THR A 120 -0.87 2.56 -7.27
CA THR A 120 -2.28 2.52 -6.84
C THR A 120 -2.42 2.48 -5.31
N ALA A 121 -1.44 1.93 -4.58
CA ALA A 121 -1.43 1.97 -3.12
C ALA A 121 -1.39 3.41 -2.55
N GLY A 122 -0.59 4.30 -3.17
CA GLY A 122 -0.55 5.72 -2.81
C GLY A 122 -1.76 6.49 -3.34
N GLU A 123 -2.20 6.18 -4.56
CA GLU A 123 -3.37 6.79 -5.18
C GLU A 123 -4.64 6.52 -4.36
N SER A 124 -4.89 5.28 -3.97
CA SER A 124 -6.06 4.90 -3.18
C SER A 124 -6.08 5.57 -1.80
N LEU A 125 -4.93 5.60 -1.10
CA LEU A 125 -4.79 6.29 0.18
C LEU A 125 -5.00 7.82 0.04
N ALA A 126 -4.43 8.43 -1.01
CA ALA A 126 -4.57 9.86 -1.26
C ALA A 126 -6.03 10.25 -1.52
N LEU A 127 -6.74 9.51 -2.38
CA LEU A 127 -8.14 9.78 -2.71
C LEU A 127 -9.09 9.52 -1.52
N ALA A 128 -8.85 8.44 -0.75
CA ALA A 128 -9.59 8.19 0.47
C ALA A 128 -9.37 9.32 1.49
N ALA A 129 -8.13 9.78 1.66
CA ALA A 129 -7.79 10.88 2.55
C ALA A 129 -8.45 12.20 2.13
N MET A 130 -8.40 12.55 0.83
CA MET A 130 -9.10 13.72 0.28
C MET A 130 -10.59 13.67 0.57
N THR A 131 -11.22 12.52 0.34
CA THR A 131 -12.65 12.31 0.50
C THR A 131 -13.09 12.46 1.96
N VAL A 132 -12.32 11.89 2.90
CA VAL A 132 -12.60 12.00 4.34
C VAL A 132 -12.32 13.40 4.85
N SER A 133 -11.19 14.00 4.49
CA SER A 133 -10.82 15.37 4.91
C SER A 133 -11.83 16.42 4.43
N ALA A 134 -12.33 16.28 3.21
CA ALA A 134 -13.35 17.17 2.64
C ALA A 134 -14.75 16.95 3.25
N GLY A 135 -14.95 15.91 4.06
CA GLY A 135 -16.24 15.61 4.68
C GLY A 135 -17.24 14.88 3.77
N TYR A 136 -16.80 14.37 2.63
CA TYR A 136 -17.64 13.54 1.75
C TYR A 136 -17.86 12.12 2.30
N ALA A 137 -16.99 11.67 3.21
CA ALA A 137 -17.12 10.42 3.94
C ALA A 137 -16.67 10.60 5.40
N ASN A 138 -17.34 9.90 6.33
CA ASN A 138 -16.82 9.75 7.68
C ASN A 138 -15.80 8.62 7.75
N LEU A 139 -16.05 7.54 6.99
CA LEU A 139 -15.18 6.38 6.84
C LEU A 139 -15.04 6.03 5.35
N ALA A 140 -13.81 5.75 4.92
CA ALA A 140 -13.51 5.27 3.58
C ALA A 140 -12.42 4.19 3.65
N GLY A 141 -12.47 3.25 2.71
CA GLY A 141 -11.47 2.19 2.57
C GLY A 141 -10.55 2.43 1.38
N ALA A 142 -9.27 2.07 1.54
CA ALA A 142 -8.28 2.00 0.47
C ALA A 142 -7.75 0.56 0.41
N VAL A 143 -7.84 -0.10 -0.76
CA VAL A 143 -7.47 -1.53 -0.91
C VAL A 143 -6.68 -1.73 -2.19
N THR A 144 -5.54 -2.41 -2.11
CA THR A 144 -4.78 -2.75 -3.30
C THR A 144 -4.13 -4.12 -3.17
N SER A 145 -3.99 -4.81 -4.31
CA SER A 145 -3.37 -6.13 -4.40
C SER A 145 -2.49 -6.27 -5.62
N SER A 146 -1.63 -7.25 -5.56
CA SER A 146 -0.98 -7.85 -6.71
C SER A 146 -0.80 -9.33 -6.46
N HIS A 147 -0.65 -10.11 -7.53
CA HIS A 147 -0.37 -11.54 -7.45
C HIS A 147 0.68 -11.90 -8.49
N PHE A 148 1.72 -12.62 -8.09
CA PHE A 148 2.83 -12.95 -8.98
C PHE A 148 2.36 -13.56 -10.30
N ALA A 149 1.61 -14.67 -10.24
CA ALA A 149 1.26 -15.42 -11.42
C ALA A 149 0.27 -14.68 -12.34
N SER A 150 -0.71 -13.96 -11.80
CA SER A 150 -1.64 -13.14 -12.58
C SER A 150 -0.93 -11.99 -13.29
N ALA A 151 -0.01 -11.30 -12.58
CA ALA A 151 0.81 -10.23 -13.16
C ALA A 151 1.78 -10.74 -14.23
N GLU A 152 2.48 -11.87 -14.00
CA GLU A 152 3.36 -12.47 -14.99
C GLU A 152 2.59 -12.85 -16.25
N LYS A 153 1.41 -13.47 -16.10
CA LYS A 153 0.52 -13.81 -17.23
C LYS A 153 0.06 -12.57 -17.99
N GLN A 154 -0.17 -11.46 -17.29
CA GLN A 154 -0.61 -10.20 -17.88
C GLN A 154 0.52 -9.46 -18.61
N PHE A 155 1.71 -9.35 -18.00
CA PHE A 155 2.75 -8.42 -18.43
C PHE A 155 3.99 -9.08 -19.02
N ARG A 156 4.30 -10.32 -18.66
CA ARG A 156 5.56 -11.04 -19.04
C ARG A 156 5.26 -12.37 -19.71
N PHE A 157 4.50 -12.31 -20.77
CA PHE A 157 4.19 -13.46 -21.61
C PHE A 157 5.26 -13.63 -22.72
N PRO A 158 5.68 -14.86 -23.11
CA PRO A 158 5.20 -16.15 -22.59
C PRO A 158 5.81 -16.54 -21.24
N LEU A 159 5.00 -17.23 -20.41
CA LEU A 159 5.37 -17.62 -19.04
C LEU A 159 6.56 -18.59 -18.97
N GLU A 160 6.83 -19.34 -20.05
CA GLU A 160 7.96 -20.26 -20.14
C GLU A 160 9.32 -19.56 -19.93
N TYR A 161 9.39 -18.26 -20.19
CA TYR A 161 10.58 -17.46 -19.96
C TYR A 161 10.64 -16.80 -18.58
N ALA A 162 9.66 -17.02 -17.70
CA ALA A 162 9.60 -16.43 -16.37
C ALA A 162 10.85 -16.71 -15.52
N ASN A 163 11.54 -17.80 -15.77
CA ASN A 163 12.79 -18.17 -15.10
C ASN A 163 14.04 -17.43 -15.65
N GLN A 164 13.93 -16.79 -16.81
CA GLN A 164 15.02 -16.07 -17.46
C GLN A 164 14.93 -14.58 -17.10
N ARG A 165 15.18 -14.26 -15.83
CA ARG A 165 15.06 -12.90 -15.31
C ARG A 165 16.43 -12.26 -15.20
N PRO A 166 16.67 -11.07 -15.81
CA PRO A 166 17.86 -10.29 -15.49
C PRO A 166 17.80 -9.81 -14.01
N LEU A 167 18.97 -9.57 -13.42
CA LEU A 167 19.08 -9.18 -12.01
C LEU A 167 18.38 -7.83 -11.67
N CYS A 168 18.15 -6.99 -12.68
CA CYS A 168 17.41 -5.73 -12.50
C CYS A 168 15.88 -5.93 -12.37
N THR A 169 15.37 -7.13 -12.68
CA THR A 169 13.94 -7.44 -12.60
C THR A 169 13.51 -7.60 -11.15
N THR A 170 12.37 -7.04 -10.82
CA THR A 170 11.72 -7.22 -9.53
C THR A 170 10.75 -8.40 -9.54
N TRP A 171 10.41 -8.93 -8.38
CA TRP A 171 9.44 -10.01 -8.17
C TRP A 171 8.10 -9.44 -7.73
N THR A 172 7.04 -9.67 -8.50
CA THR A 172 5.71 -9.22 -8.09
C THR A 172 5.28 -9.90 -6.81
N VAL A 173 4.92 -9.11 -5.81
CA VAL A 173 4.44 -9.60 -4.51
C VAL A 173 3.05 -10.20 -4.68
N THR A 174 2.85 -11.40 -4.14
CA THR A 174 1.54 -12.00 -3.94
C THR A 174 0.98 -11.51 -2.62
N GLY A 175 0.12 -10.48 -2.66
CA GLY A 175 -0.43 -9.90 -1.44
C GLY A 175 -1.40 -8.76 -1.67
N ALA A 176 -2.12 -8.43 -0.63
CA ALA A 176 -3.03 -7.30 -0.56
C ALA A 176 -2.90 -6.56 0.77
N GLY A 177 -3.12 -5.24 0.72
CA GLY A 177 -3.26 -4.42 1.90
C GLY A 177 -4.52 -3.57 1.83
N ALA A 178 -5.19 -3.43 2.96
CA ALA A 178 -6.38 -2.61 3.14
C ALA A 178 -6.18 -1.63 4.29
N PHE A 179 -6.67 -0.41 4.12
CA PHE A 179 -6.63 0.64 5.12
C PHE A 179 -8.03 1.23 5.28
N VAL A 180 -8.46 1.42 6.52
CA VAL A 180 -9.69 2.15 6.84
C VAL A 180 -9.32 3.52 7.36
N LEU A 181 -9.79 4.57 6.69
CA LEU A 181 -9.58 5.95 7.05
C LEU A 181 -10.84 6.53 7.68
N GLY A 182 -10.68 7.29 8.75
CA GLY A 182 -11.76 7.94 9.46
C GLY A 182 -11.53 9.43 9.67
N ARG A 183 -12.63 10.19 9.77
CA ARG A 183 -12.60 11.62 10.03
C ARG A 183 -12.12 11.94 11.44
N ASP A 184 -12.58 11.15 12.40
CA ASP A 184 -12.28 11.35 13.81
C ASP A 184 -11.32 10.27 14.30
N ARG A 185 -10.52 10.64 15.30
CA ARG A 185 -9.67 9.70 16.02
C ARG A 185 -10.56 8.61 16.64
N TYR A 186 -10.24 7.37 16.34
CA TYR A 186 -11.04 6.25 16.80
C TYR A 186 -10.71 5.94 18.26
N THR A 187 -11.53 6.45 19.19
CA THR A 187 -11.44 6.10 20.61
C THR A 187 -12.54 5.12 20.98
N THR A 188 -12.27 4.23 21.94
CA THR A 188 -13.28 3.32 22.50
C THR A 188 -14.52 4.06 23.01
N GLU A 189 -14.36 5.30 23.47
CA GLU A 189 -15.45 6.16 23.94
C GLU A 189 -16.39 6.64 22.82
N ASN A 190 -15.88 6.79 21.59
CA ASN A 190 -16.70 7.17 20.44
C ASN A 190 -17.58 6.01 19.94
N ARG A 191 -17.21 4.77 20.25
CA ARG A 191 -18.00 3.57 19.99
C ARG A 191 -19.31 3.55 20.75
N ASP A 192 -19.27 3.87 22.04
CA ASP A 192 -20.43 3.80 22.93
C ASP A 192 -21.48 4.87 22.62
N LYS A 193 -21.06 6.00 22.02
CA LYS A 193 -21.96 7.09 21.59
C LYS A 193 -22.79 6.76 20.35
N ASN A 194 -22.34 5.83 19.53
CA ASN A 194 -23.02 5.43 18.29
C ASN A 194 -23.92 4.17 18.47
N GLY A 195 -24.10 3.69 19.71
CA GLY A 195 -25.08 2.65 20.03
C GLY A 195 -24.80 1.25 19.46
N LEU A 196 -23.57 0.97 19.05
CA LEU A 196 -23.18 -0.35 18.56
C LEU A 196 -22.79 -1.25 19.75
N GLU A 197 -23.71 -2.13 20.15
CA GLU A 197 -23.40 -3.20 21.10
C GLU A 197 -22.19 -4.00 20.59
N ARG A 198 -21.22 -4.21 21.50
CA ARG A 198 -20.08 -5.11 21.27
C ARG A 198 -20.61 -6.56 21.09
N GLU A 199 -20.86 -6.97 19.88
CA GLU A 199 -20.60 -8.37 19.58
C GLU A 199 -19.07 -8.51 19.49
N GLY A 200 -18.48 -9.00 20.57
CA GLY A 200 -17.05 -9.17 20.70
C GLY A 200 -16.50 -9.95 19.50
N TYR A 201 -15.36 -9.53 19.02
CA TYR A 201 -14.47 -10.35 18.17
C TYR A 201 -13.89 -11.45 19.08
N SER A 202 -14.76 -12.33 19.55
CA SER A 202 -14.42 -13.60 20.16
C SER A 202 -14.50 -14.61 19.03
N GLU A 203 -13.33 -15.09 18.57
CA GLU A 203 -13.18 -16.39 17.88
C GLU A 203 -14.34 -16.84 16.98
N ARG A 204 -15.06 -15.93 16.30
CA ARG A 204 -15.96 -16.33 15.23
C ARG A 204 -15.10 -16.81 14.10
N LYS A 205 -15.07 -18.14 13.92
CA LYS A 205 -14.66 -18.83 12.70
C LYS A 205 -14.97 -17.93 11.52
N MET A 206 -13.94 -17.50 10.80
CA MET A 206 -14.11 -16.81 9.53
C MET A 206 -15.05 -17.67 8.68
N ILE A 207 -16.25 -17.17 8.41
CA ILE A 207 -17.23 -17.82 7.55
C ILE A 207 -16.86 -17.42 6.13
N GLY A 208 -15.97 -18.15 5.58
CA GLY A 208 -15.60 -18.21 4.18
C GLY A 208 -14.97 -19.56 3.98
N LYS A 209 -15.18 -20.21 2.84
CA LYS A 209 -14.53 -21.47 2.49
C LYS A 209 -13.16 -21.52 3.13
N LYS A 210 -12.87 -22.57 3.90
CA LYS A 210 -11.58 -22.79 4.53
C LYS A 210 -10.47 -22.28 3.62
N VAL A 211 -9.83 -21.17 3.96
CA VAL A 211 -8.42 -21.03 3.69
C VAL A 211 -7.83 -22.22 4.41
N ALA A 212 -7.30 -23.18 3.66
CA ALA A 212 -6.95 -24.46 4.21
C ALA A 212 -5.82 -24.25 5.21
N TYR A 213 -6.17 -24.20 6.46
CA TYR A 213 -5.21 -24.41 7.53
C TYR A 213 -5.01 -25.91 7.63
N ASP A 214 -3.78 -26.32 7.74
CA ASP A 214 -3.36 -27.68 8.00
C ASP A 214 -4.39 -28.38 8.92
N GLN A 215 -4.80 -29.59 8.56
CA GLN A 215 -5.77 -30.37 9.32
C GLN A 215 -5.31 -30.64 10.78
N LYS A 216 -4.13 -30.22 11.18
CA LYS A 216 -3.54 -30.39 12.51
C LYS A 216 -3.53 -29.14 13.38
N GLY A 217 -3.90 -27.95 12.86
CA GLY A 217 -3.95 -26.73 13.66
C GLY A 217 -2.60 -26.17 14.11
N GLU A 218 -1.49 -26.78 13.76
CA GLU A 218 -0.14 -26.40 14.24
C GLU A 218 0.36 -25.09 13.65
N GLY A 219 -0.11 -24.68 12.45
CA GLY A 219 0.25 -23.41 11.83
C GLY A 219 -0.26 -22.19 12.60
N ILE A 220 -1.45 -22.28 13.20
CA ILE A 220 -2.09 -21.17 13.92
C ILE A 220 -1.39 -20.89 15.26
N GLU A 221 -0.89 -21.89 15.94
CA GLU A 221 -0.18 -21.69 17.20
C GLU A 221 1.19 -21.05 16.99
N LYS A 222 1.93 -21.43 15.96
CA LYS A 222 3.22 -20.81 15.63
C LYS A 222 3.10 -19.35 15.21
N VAL A 223 2.09 -19.00 14.43
CA VAL A 223 1.84 -17.60 14.06
C VAL A 223 1.41 -16.77 15.26
N LYS A 224 0.59 -17.32 16.16
CA LYS A 224 0.20 -16.67 17.43
C LYS A 224 1.36 -16.51 18.41
N GLU A 225 2.30 -17.45 18.47
CA GLU A 225 3.49 -17.33 19.31
C GLU A 225 4.50 -16.31 18.76
N GLN A 226 4.71 -16.27 17.44
CA GLN A 226 5.59 -15.28 16.81
C GLN A 226 5.01 -13.85 16.91
N GLN A 227 3.69 -13.67 16.83
CA GLN A 227 3.05 -12.37 17.07
C GLN A 227 3.12 -11.88 18.52
N LYS A 228 3.39 -12.75 19.49
CA LYS A 228 3.56 -12.35 20.90
C LYS A 228 4.89 -11.65 21.21
N GLU A 229 5.93 -11.85 20.39
CA GLU A 229 7.25 -11.25 20.63
C GLU A 229 7.41 -9.81 20.13
N CYS A 230 6.51 -9.31 19.24
CA CYS A 230 6.57 -7.96 18.67
C CYS A 230 5.67 -6.91 19.37
N LYS A 231 5.30 -7.09 20.64
CA LYS A 231 4.35 -6.20 21.34
C LYS A 231 5.02 -5.17 22.23
N GLY A 232 5.45 -4.06 21.62
CA GLY A 232 5.36 -2.76 22.28
C GLY A 232 3.90 -2.28 22.25
N GLU A 233 3.36 -1.75 23.35
CA GLU A 233 2.02 -1.17 23.35
C GLU A 233 1.95 -0.02 22.34
N ALA A 234 0.89 0.03 21.53
CA ALA A 234 0.68 1.12 20.58
C ALA A 234 0.40 2.42 21.33
N CYS A 235 1.38 3.32 21.37
CA CYS A 235 1.29 4.60 22.06
C CYS A 235 0.82 5.75 21.16
N CYS A 236 0.78 5.54 19.84
CA CYS A 236 0.42 6.56 18.88
C CYS A 236 -0.71 6.11 17.97
N ASP A 237 -1.50 7.08 17.50
CA ASP A 237 -2.38 6.96 16.35
C ASP A 237 -1.73 7.61 15.16
N VAL A 238 -2.07 7.18 13.94
CA VAL A 238 -1.46 7.69 12.70
C VAL A 238 -2.50 8.41 11.88
N CYS A 239 -2.17 9.62 11.40
CA CYS A 239 -3.00 10.39 10.49
C CYS A 239 -2.27 10.72 9.19
N ILE A 240 -3.03 11.07 8.16
CA ILE A 240 -2.51 11.56 6.89
C ILE A 240 -2.63 13.07 6.88
N THR A 241 -1.50 13.78 6.96
CA THR A 241 -1.48 15.24 7.07
C THR A 241 -1.37 15.97 5.74
N GLY A 242 -1.01 15.27 4.68
CA GLY A 242 -0.92 15.85 3.34
C GLY A 242 -0.61 14.82 2.26
N ILE A 243 -0.76 15.25 1.03
CA ILE A 243 -0.47 14.43 -0.15
C ILE A 243 0.21 15.26 -1.23
N THR A 244 0.95 14.60 -2.10
CA THR A 244 1.47 15.18 -3.35
C THR A 244 1.15 14.22 -4.49
N PRO A 245 0.03 14.41 -5.22
CA PRO A 245 -0.25 13.67 -6.44
C PRO A 245 0.88 13.87 -7.45
N GLY A 246 1.40 12.79 -8.01
CA GLY A 246 2.49 12.84 -8.96
C GLY A 246 2.04 13.09 -10.39
N LYS A 247 3.02 13.35 -11.25
CA LYS A 247 2.86 13.48 -12.70
C LYS A 247 3.42 12.26 -13.39
N ILE A 248 2.92 11.99 -14.59
CA ILE A 248 3.55 11.01 -15.48
C ILE A 248 4.89 11.57 -15.94
N VAL A 249 5.94 10.78 -15.77
CA VAL A 249 7.32 11.11 -16.15
C VAL A 249 7.87 10.03 -17.08
N ASP A 250 8.37 10.42 -18.23
CA ASP A 250 8.94 9.50 -19.22
C ASP A 250 10.39 9.89 -19.54
N TYR A 251 11.33 9.00 -19.22
CA TYR A 251 12.75 9.15 -19.54
C TYR A 251 13.21 8.24 -20.69
N GLY A 252 12.27 7.70 -21.46
CA GLY A 252 12.57 6.90 -22.65
C GLY A 252 12.96 5.46 -22.34
N VAL A 253 12.65 4.94 -21.14
CA VAL A 253 12.92 3.55 -20.78
C VAL A 253 11.98 2.64 -21.55
N ARG A 254 12.53 1.65 -22.28
CA ARG A 254 11.77 0.66 -23.08
C ARG A 254 11.89 -0.76 -22.53
N ASP A 255 12.82 -0.98 -21.60
CA ASP A 255 13.03 -2.29 -21.00
C ASP A 255 11.96 -2.57 -19.93
N SER A 256 10.97 -3.40 -20.28
CA SER A 256 9.91 -3.82 -19.36
C SER A 256 10.40 -4.67 -18.19
N MET A 257 11.63 -5.20 -18.28
CA MET A 257 12.24 -5.98 -17.22
C MET A 257 12.94 -5.08 -16.17
N ASN A 258 13.18 -3.81 -16.49
CA ASN A 258 13.81 -2.84 -15.58
C ASN A 258 12.82 -1.73 -15.16
N MET A 259 11.76 -2.14 -14.46
CA MET A 259 10.71 -1.21 -14.00
C MET A 259 11.25 -0.18 -13.02
N GLY A 260 12.25 -0.54 -12.19
CA GLY A 260 12.88 0.41 -11.26
C GLY A 260 13.47 1.62 -11.97
N ALA A 261 14.14 1.43 -13.12
CA ALA A 261 14.65 2.53 -13.93
C ALA A 261 13.53 3.40 -14.54
N ALA A 262 12.39 2.80 -14.89
CA ALA A 262 11.24 3.54 -15.42
C ALA A 262 10.54 4.38 -14.33
N MET A 263 10.46 3.87 -13.10
CA MET A 263 9.74 4.50 -11.98
C MET A 263 10.56 5.54 -11.22
N ALA A 264 11.88 5.36 -11.11
CA ALA A 264 12.76 6.24 -10.32
C ALA A 264 12.67 7.73 -10.69
N PRO A 265 12.59 8.12 -11.98
CA PRO A 265 12.42 9.53 -12.35
C PRO A 265 11.12 10.15 -11.83
N ALA A 266 10.02 9.38 -11.85
CA ALA A 266 8.74 9.85 -11.33
C ALA A 266 8.76 10.00 -9.80
N ALA A 267 9.40 9.06 -9.09
CA ALA A 267 9.63 9.16 -7.66
C ALA A 267 10.48 10.38 -7.31
N ALA A 268 11.60 10.62 -8.05
CA ALA A 268 12.46 11.78 -7.86
C ALA A 268 11.71 13.10 -8.08
N ALA A 269 10.89 13.18 -9.12
CA ALA A 269 10.06 14.35 -9.40
C ALA A 269 9.02 14.59 -8.30
N CYS A 270 8.33 13.54 -7.86
CA CYS A 270 7.31 13.62 -6.82
C CYS A 270 7.90 14.06 -5.47
N ILE A 271 9.02 13.43 -5.03
CA ILE A 271 9.70 13.76 -3.78
C ILE A 271 10.23 15.20 -3.82
N ALA A 272 10.91 15.60 -4.91
CA ALA A 272 11.46 16.96 -5.03
C ALA A 272 10.33 18.02 -4.98
N THR A 273 9.22 17.79 -5.70
CA THR A 273 8.08 18.71 -5.66
C THR A 273 7.41 18.73 -4.29
N HIS A 274 7.28 17.57 -3.64
CA HIS A 274 6.76 17.50 -2.29
C HIS A 274 7.56 18.35 -1.30
N LEU A 275 8.88 18.21 -1.31
CA LEU A 275 9.77 18.98 -0.42
C LEU A 275 9.72 20.49 -0.72
N GLU A 276 9.65 20.87 -2.01
CA GLU A 276 9.47 22.28 -2.44
C GLU A 276 8.12 22.83 -1.96
N ASP A 277 7.01 22.14 -2.26
CA ASP A 277 5.65 22.60 -1.98
C ASP A 277 5.40 22.79 -0.48
N PHE A 278 5.90 21.87 0.35
CA PHE A 278 5.77 21.96 1.80
C PHE A 278 6.89 22.76 2.48
N SER A 279 7.87 23.28 1.71
CA SER A 279 9.06 23.98 2.24
C SER A 279 9.78 23.14 3.31
N ARG A 280 9.93 21.83 3.07
CA ARG A 280 10.57 20.86 3.96
C ARG A 280 11.86 20.33 3.38
N SER A 281 12.81 19.99 4.24
CA SER A 281 13.99 19.21 3.85
C SER A 281 13.70 17.70 4.00
N SER A 282 14.53 16.86 3.40
CA SER A 282 14.46 15.40 3.59
C SER A 282 14.56 14.98 5.07
N SER A 283 15.35 15.71 5.86
CA SER A 283 15.53 15.47 7.30
C SER A 283 14.29 15.78 8.15
N TYR A 284 13.23 16.35 7.58
CA TYR A 284 11.94 16.47 8.26
C TYR A 284 11.30 15.10 8.50
N TYR A 285 11.59 14.13 7.65
CA TYR A 285 11.03 12.78 7.69
C TYR A 285 12.00 11.80 8.35
N ASP A 286 11.49 10.96 9.24
CA ASP A 286 12.26 9.83 9.78
C ASP A 286 12.53 8.82 8.67
N LYS A 287 11.55 8.62 7.77
CA LYS A 287 11.68 7.78 6.58
C LYS A 287 10.95 8.39 5.37
N ILE A 288 11.58 8.26 4.20
CA ILE A 288 10.99 8.44 2.88
C ILE A 288 10.94 7.05 2.26
N ILE A 289 9.73 6.50 2.08
CA ILE A 289 9.52 5.09 1.75
C ILE A 289 8.94 4.99 0.34
N THR A 290 9.70 4.41 -0.59
CA THR A 290 9.19 4.09 -1.93
C THR A 290 8.49 2.73 -1.96
N GLY A 291 7.61 2.53 -2.94
CA GLY A 291 6.76 1.34 -3.01
C GLY A 291 7.51 0.08 -3.48
N ASP A 292 8.24 0.19 -4.59
CA ASP A 292 8.76 -0.98 -5.28
C ASP A 292 9.84 -0.65 -6.32
N LEU A 293 10.69 0.30 -6.01
CA LEU A 293 11.82 0.64 -6.88
C LEU A 293 12.85 -0.48 -6.96
N GLY A 294 12.99 -1.23 -5.87
CA GLY A 294 14.04 -2.23 -5.73
C GLY A 294 15.44 -1.63 -5.71
N ALA A 295 16.46 -2.48 -5.73
CA ALA A 295 17.86 -2.04 -5.62
C ALA A 295 18.26 -1.09 -6.75
N VAL A 296 17.99 -1.45 -8.01
CA VAL A 296 18.35 -0.65 -9.17
C VAL A 296 17.63 0.71 -9.19
N GLY A 297 16.31 0.71 -8.97
CA GLY A 297 15.54 1.95 -8.97
C GLY A 297 15.91 2.86 -7.80
N ARG A 298 16.24 2.29 -6.64
CA ARG A 298 16.73 3.04 -5.47
C ARG A 298 18.04 3.79 -5.76
N GLU A 299 19.00 3.14 -6.39
CA GLU A 299 20.28 3.79 -6.75
C GLU A 299 20.04 4.97 -7.70
N ILE A 300 19.22 4.76 -8.74
CA ILE A 300 18.87 5.81 -9.70
C ILE A 300 18.12 6.96 -9.00
N LEU A 301 17.17 6.65 -8.11
CA LEU A 301 16.44 7.68 -7.34
C LEU A 301 17.39 8.55 -6.52
N ILE A 302 18.30 7.95 -5.78
CA ILE A 302 19.27 8.67 -4.94
C ILE A 302 20.14 9.59 -5.80
N GLU A 303 20.66 9.09 -6.92
CA GLU A 303 21.47 9.88 -7.84
C GLU A 303 20.70 11.07 -8.43
N LEU A 304 19.47 10.84 -8.91
CA LEU A 304 18.61 11.90 -9.46
C LEU A 304 18.29 13.00 -8.44
N LEU A 305 18.08 12.65 -7.17
CA LEU A 305 17.84 13.62 -6.11
C LEU A 305 19.11 14.35 -5.67
N GLN A 306 20.27 13.67 -5.66
CA GLN A 306 21.56 14.30 -5.40
C GLN A 306 21.89 15.38 -6.45
N GLN A 307 21.56 15.16 -7.72
CA GLN A 307 21.70 16.18 -8.77
C GLN A 307 20.87 17.45 -8.50
N LYS A 308 19.84 17.34 -7.66
CA LYS A 308 18.99 18.45 -7.17
C LYS A 308 19.41 18.97 -5.79
N ASN A 309 20.54 18.53 -5.25
CA ASN A 309 21.01 18.80 -3.88
C ASN A 309 20.04 18.31 -2.80
N ILE A 310 19.32 17.23 -3.06
CA ILE A 310 18.43 16.56 -2.10
C ILE A 310 19.07 15.23 -1.73
N ASP A 311 19.48 15.09 -0.47
CA ASP A 311 20.00 13.83 0.07
C ASP A 311 18.93 13.12 0.86
N ILE A 312 18.61 11.89 0.45
CA ILE A 312 17.69 10.99 1.15
C ILE A 312 18.38 9.70 1.61
N GLY A 313 19.68 9.54 1.37
CA GLY A 313 20.39 8.27 1.56
C GLY A 313 20.22 7.66 2.95
N SER A 314 20.20 8.48 4.00
CA SER A 314 20.08 8.05 5.39
C SER A 314 18.65 7.75 5.84
N CYS A 315 17.64 8.35 5.20
CA CYS A 315 16.23 8.19 5.58
C CYS A 315 15.40 7.40 4.57
N HIS A 316 15.99 6.99 3.43
CA HIS A 316 15.27 6.22 2.42
C HIS A 316 15.11 4.75 2.82
N ALA A 317 13.91 4.23 2.56
CA ALA A 317 13.57 2.81 2.57
C ALA A 317 12.74 2.47 1.32
N ASP A 318 12.71 1.20 0.93
CA ASP A 318 11.91 0.73 -0.21
C ASP A 318 11.18 -0.54 0.17
N CYS A 319 9.86 -0.57 -0.01
CA CYS A 319 9.05 -1.73 0.40
C CYS A 319 9.48 -3.02 -0.29
N GLY A 320 9.94 -2.92 -1.56
CA GLY A 320 10.44 -4.07 -2.30
C GLY A 320 11.75 -4.65 -1.75
N LEU A 321 12.53 -3.84 -1.03
CA LEU A 321 13.75 -4.28 -0.36
C LEU A 321 13.50 -4.80 1.06
N GLU A 322 12.39 -4.42 1.69
CA GLU A 322 12.03 -4.86 3.04
C GLU A 322 11.28 -6.20 3.04
N ILE A 323 10.47 -6.47 2.01
CA ILE A 323 9.57 -7.63 1.99
C ILE A 323 10.29 -8.94 1.70
N PHE A 324 11.41 -8.92 0.95
CA PHE A 324 12.16 -10.09 0.56
C PHE A 324 13.63 -10.03 0.99
N ASP A 325 14.21 -11.16 1.33
CA ASP A 325 15.64 -11.41 1.30
C ASP A 325 16.04 -11.76 -0.15
N ASN A 326 16.46 -10.75 -0.90
CA ASN A 326 16.65 -10.85 -2.34
C ASN A 326 17.64 -11.93 -2.77
N GLU A 327 18.72 -12.13 -2.01
CA GLU A 327 19.72 -13.16 -2.32
C GLU A 327 19.18 -14.56 -2.04
N ARG A 328 18.64 -14.77 -0.83
CA ARG A 328 18.15 -16.08 -0.40
C ARG A 328 16.92 -16.53 -1.19
N GLN A 329 16.02 -15.59 -1.50
CA GLN A 329 14.75 -15.88 -2.17
C GLN A 329 14.81 -15.73 -3.69
N GLY A 330 15.92 -15.21 -4.25
CA GLY A 330 16.13 -15.10 -5.70
C GLY A 330 15.17 -14.09 -6.37
N THR A 331 14.86 -12.98 -5.71
CA THR A 331 13.90 -11.97 -6.17
C THR A 331 14.50 -10.86 -7.03
N GLY A 332 15.78 -11.01 -7.41
CA GLY A 332 16.47 -10.05 -8.28
C GLY A 332 16.65 -8.69 -7.60
N SER A 333 16.02 -7.65 -8.15
CA SER A 333 16.14 -6.29 -7.63
C SER A 333 15.22 -6.01 -6.42
N GLY A 334 14.35 -6.94 -6.01
CA GLY A 334 13.43 -6.77 -4.89
C GLY A 334 11.98 -7.08 -5.24
N GLY A 335 11.06 -6.79 -4.34
CA GLY A 335 9.62 -6.91 -4.54
C GLY A 335 9.03 -5.81 -5.41
N SER A 336 7.90 -6.08 -6.08
CA SER A 336 7.15 -5.08 -6.84
C SER A 336 5.63 -5.30 -6.75
N GLY A 337 4.89 -4.34 -7.25
CA GLY A 337 3.42 -4.37 -7.29
C GLY A 337 2.76 -3.50 -6.25
N CYS A 338 1.51 -3.12 -6.48
CA CYS A 338 0.76 -2.34 -5.50
C CYS A 338 0.48 -3.14 -4.20
N GLY A 339 0.44 -4.47 -4.28
CA GLY A 339 0.44 -5.35 -3.11
C GLY A 339 1.73 -5.21 -2.28
N CYS A 340 2.90 -5.06 -2.92
CA CYS A 340 4.18 -4.86 -2.23
C CYS A 340 4.13 -3.65 -1.28
N ALA A 341 3.79 -2.49 -1.82
CA ALA A 341 3.71 -1.25 -1.06
C ALA A 341 2.66 -1.34 0.07
N ALA A 342 1.48 -1.91 -0.22
CA ALA A 342 0.38 -1.99 0.73
C ALA A 342 0.65 -3.00 1.85
N VAL A 343 1.16 -4.19 1.55
CA VAL A 343 1.51 -5.20 2.57
C VAL A 343 2.59 -4.67 3.49
N THR A 344 3.69 -4.15 2.93
CA THR A 344 4.83 -3.68 3.73
C THR A 344 4.45 -2.48 4.59
N MET A 345 3.63 -1.55 4.08
CA MET A 345 3.14 -0.43 4.89
C MET A 345 2.24 -0.92 6.02
N SER A 346 1.31 -1.85 5.76
CA SER A 346 0.37 -2.36 6.76
C SER A 346 1.03 -3.25 7.81
N ALA A 347 1.94 -4.15 7.38
CA ALA A 347 2.59 -5.12 8.27
C ALA A 347 3.71 -4.49 9.08
N HIS A 348 4.55 -3.66 8.47
CA HIS A 348 5.83 -3.22 9.05
C HIS A 348 5.82 -1.75 9.47
N PHE A 349 5.71 -0.82 8.53
CA PHE A 349 5.92 0.60 8.84
C PHE A 349 4.82 1.24 9.68
N LEU A 350 3.55 0.92 9.43
CA LEU A 350 2.45 1.45 10.22
C LEU A 350 2.48 0.98 11.68
N PRO A 351 2.77 -0.30 12.01
CA PRO A 351 3.04 -0.71 13.37
C PRO A 351 4.22 0.01 14.05
N MET A 352 5.34 0.25 13.33
CA MET A 352 6.46 1.05 13.86
C MET A 352 6.00 2.48 14.23
N MET A 353 5.19 3.11 13.37
CA MET A 353 4.61 4.42 13.67
C MET A 353 3.70 4.37 14.90
N ARG A 354 2.86 3.34 15.01
CA ARG A 354 1.97 3.17 16.17
C ARG A 354 2.70 2.94 17.48
N ARG A 355 3.91 2.36 17.44
CA ARG A 355 4.81 2.23 18.60
C ARG A 355 5.66 3.47 18.85
N GLY A 356 5.55 4.52 18.01
CA GLY A 356 6.30 5.76 18.13
C GLY A 356 7.78 5.66 17.70
N GLU A 357 8.18 4.57 17.04
CA GLU A 357 9.52 4.38 16.50
C GLU A 357 9.76 5.28 15.28
N LEU A 358 8.73 5.53 14.49
CA LEU A 358 8.71 6.49 13.39
C LEU A 358 7.59 7.51 13.65
N LYS A 359 7.90 8.79 13.56
CA LYS A 359 6.94 9.87 13.79
C LYS A 359 6.42 10.50 12.49
N ARG A 360 7.27 10.66 11.50
CA ARG A 360 6.96 11.31 10.23
C ARG A 360 7.50 10.50 9.06
N VAL A 361 6.60 10.01 8.24
CA VAL A 361 6.90 9.17 7.08
C VAL A 361 6.34 9.83 5.83
N LEU A 362 7.16 9.93 4.79
CA LEU A 362 6.70 10.23 3.44
C LEU A 362 6.62 8.91 2.67
N PHE A 363 5.42 8.42 2.44
CA PHE A 363 5.15 7.20 1.69
C PHE A 363 4.91 7.54 0.22
N VAL A 364 5.74 6.99 -0.67
CA VAL A 364 5.80 7.34 -2.10
C VAL A 364 5.71 6.07 -2.95
N PRO A 365 4.55 5.40 -3.02
CA PRO A 365 4.33 4.30 -3.95
C PRO A 365 4.58 4.73 -5.39
N THR A 366 5.27 3.86 -6.12
CA THR A 366 5.74 4.06 -7.49
C THR A 366 5.03 3.13 -8.45
N GLY A 367 4.91 3.51 -9.72
CA GLY A 367 4.25 2.70 -10.73
C GLY A 367 4.87 2.87 -12.11
N ALA A 368 5.04 1.75 -12.81
CA ALA A 368 5.42 1.70 -14.22
C ALA A 368 4.16 1.52 -15.07
N LEU A 369 3.85 2.50 -15.90
CA LEU A 369 2.65 2.50 -16.73
C LEU A 369 2.87 1.65 -17.99
N LEU A 370 3.03 0.35 -17.78
CA LEU A 370 3.25 -0.65 -18.81
C LEU A 370 1.94 -1.29 -19.25
N SER A 371 1.72 -1.42 -20.54
CA SER A 371 0.64 -2.24 -21.11
C SER A 371 1.19 -3.18 -22.19
N LYS A 372 0.51 -4.30 -22.43
CA LYS A 372 0.87 -5.21 -23.53
C LYS A 372 0.85 -4.48 -24.89
N ILE A 373 -0.09 -3.59 -25.08
CA ILE A 373 -0.24 -2.84 -26.33
C ILE A 373 0.95 -1.91 -26.52
N SER A 374 1.22 -1.02 -25.56
CA SER A 374 2.34 -0.07 -25.66
C SER A 374 3.69 -0.78 -25.79
N PHE A 375 3.89 -1.89 -25.06
CA PHE A 375 5.10 -2.70 -25.19
C PHE A 375 5.27 -3.30 -26.58
N ASN A 376 4.21 -3.89 -27.14
CA ASN A 376 4.25 -4.49 -28.48
C ASN A 376 4.44 -3.46 -29.59
N GLU A 377 3.97 -2.24 -29.40
CA GLU A 377 4.18 -1.09 -30.30
C GLU A 377 5.59 -0.46 -30.14
N GLY A 378 6.39 -0.93 -29.18
CA GLY A 378 7.73 -0.41 -28.92
C GLY A 378 7.77 0.95 -28.21
N GLU A 379 6.68 1.31 -27.55
CA GLU A 379 6.58 2.55 -26.77
C GLU A 379 7.42 2.48 -25.48
N ASN A 380 7.67 3.66 -24.92
CA ASN A 380 8.34 3.77 -23.63
C ASN A 380 7.45 3.29 -22.47
N VAL A 381 8.06 3.07 -21.32
CA VAL A 381 7.40 2.78 -20.05
C VAL A 381 7.47 4.02 -19.16
N PRO A 382 6.45 4.90 -19.17
CA PRO A 382 6.42 6.05 -18.26
C PRO A 382 6.25 5.61 -16.82
N GLY A 383 6.80 6.42 -15.88
CA GLY A 383 6.62 6.24 -14.45
C GLY A 383 5.59 7.22 -13.85
N ILE A 384 5.03 6.85 -12.72
CA ILE A 384 4.19 7.70 -11.89
C ILE A 384 4.46 7.40 -10.41
N ALA A 385 4.27 8.39 -9.52
CA ALA A 385 4.39 8.20 -8.09
C ALA A 385 3.48 9.18 -7.34
N HIS A 386 2.86 8.73 -6.26
CA HIS A 386 2.03 9.59 -5.40
C HIS A 386 2.59 9.57 -3.98
N ALA A 387 2.78 10.75 -3.38
CA ALA A 387 3.28 10.86 -2.03
C ALA A 387 2.15 11.11 -1.02
N VAL A 388 2.21 10.39 0.10
CA VAL A 388 1.28 10.50 1.24
C VAL A 388 2.10 10.76 2.50
N VAL A 389 1.77 11.82 3.24
CA VAL A 389 2.43 12.16 4.49
C VAL A 389 1.71 11.49 5.64
N LEU A 390 2.39 10.64 6.37
CA LEU A 390 1.91 9.95 7.55
C LEU A 390 2.59 10.54 8.79
N GLU A 391 1.80 10.88 9.81
CA GLU A 391 2.31 11.41 11.07
C GLU A 391 1.72 10.63 12.25
N ALA A 392 2.60 10.20 13.16
CA ALA A 392 2.22 9.55 14.39
C ALA A 392 1.97 10.60 15.49
N VAL A 393 0.83 10.50 16.15
CA VAL A 393 0.39 11.41 17.22
C VAL A 393 0.15 10.60 18.47
N GLU A 394 0.79 10.99 19.56
CA GLU A 394 0.65 10.30 20.85
C GLU A 394 -0.83 10.22 21.29
N LYS A 395 -1.20 9.08 21.85
CA LYS A 395 -2.52 8.89 22.45
C LYS A 395 -2.59 9.73 23.71
N SER A 396 -3.59 10.61 23.77
CA SER A 396 -3.86 11.43 24.95
C SER A 396 -4.55 10.64 26.03
#